data_9c106d345f30c99719fb6c3319aa76aa
#
_entry.id   9c106d345f30c99719fb6c3319aa76aa
#
_cell.length_a   1.000
_cell.length_b   1.000
_cell.length_c   1.000
_cell.angle_alpha   90.00
_cell.angle_beta   90.00
_cell.angle_gamma   90.00
#
_symmetry.space_group_name_H-M   'P 1'
#
loop_
_entity.id
_entity.type
_entity.pdbx_description
1 polymer ?
#
loop_
_entity_poly.entity_id
_entity_poly.type
_entity_poly.pdbx_seq_one_letter_code
_entity_poly.pdbx_strand_id
1 'polypeptide(L)' 'MCRNIKRLRHPDHPPTDAELHDAALQFVRKISGFHAPSQANQAAFDRAVHDVAVAGRVLFRSLHVRGQAEAAV' A
#
# COMPACT_ATOMS: atom_id res chain seq x y z
N MET A 1 2.84 19.06 0.37
CA MET A 1 3.18 18.46 1.62
C MET A 1 2.10 17.60 2.19
N CYS A 2 2.47 16.49 2.66
CA CYS A 2 1.48 15.52 3.08
C CYS A 2 1.18 15.61 4.56
N ARG A 3 0.51 16.66 4.94
CA ARG A 3 0.17 16.81 6.32
C ARG A 3 -0.82 15.81 6.82
N ASN A 4 -1.57 15.20 5.92
CA ASN A 4 -2.66 14.30 6.30
C ASN A 4 -2.33 12.85 6.04
N ILE A 5 -1.06 12.52 6.05
CA ILE A 5 -0.68 11.13 5.91
C ILE A 5 -1.19 10.36 7.11
N LYS A 6 -1.96 9.34 6.85
CA LYS A 6 -2.43 8.45 7.89
C LYS A 6 -1.63 7.18 7.86
N ARG A 7 -1.09 6.84 9.00
CA ARG A 7 -0.32 5.62 9.13
C ARG A 7 -1.22 4.41 9.03
N LEU A 8 -0.80 3.43 8.24
CA LEU A 8 -1.47 2.14 8.22
C LEU A 8 -0.94 1.20 9.27
N ARG A 9 0.26 1.47 9.74
CA ARG A 9 0.87 0.62 10.75
C ARG A 9 0.16 0.81 12.07
N HIS A 10 -0.26 -0.29 12.66
CA HIS A 10 -0.95 -0.29 13.96
C HIS A 10 0.00 -0.75 15.05
N PRO A 11 -0.24 -0.33 16.29
CA PRO A 11 0.64 -0.75 17.38
C PRO A 11 0.63 -2.25 17.62
N ASP A 12 -0.47 -2.91 17.34
CA ASP A 12 -0.64 -4.30 17.71
C ASP A 12 -0.74 -5.26 16.55
N HIS A 13 -0.75 -4.77 15.32
CA HIS A 13 -0.80 -5.67 14.17
C HIS A 13 -0.35 -4.95 12.91
N PRO A 14 0.13 -5.68 11.91
CA PRO A 14 0.48 -5.09 10.64
C PRO A 14 -0.77 -4.70 9.85
N PRO A 15 -0.62 -3.88 8.81
CA PRO A 15 -1.75 -3.54 7.95
C PRO A 15 -2.34 -4.79 7.30
N THR A 16 -3.64 -4.74 7.10
CA THR A 16 -4.31 -5.82 6.37
C THR A 16 -4.05 -5.69 4.88
N ASP A 17 -4.33 -6.75 4.15
CA ASP A 17 -4.19 -6.71 2.70
C ASP A 17 -5.12 -5.67 2.08
N ALA A 18 -6.32 -5.52 2.63
CA ALA A 18 -7.24 -4.49 2.13
C ALA A 18 -6.68 -3.09 2.33
N GLU A 19 -6.06 -2.85 3.46
CA GLU A 19 -5.45 -1.56 3.73
C GLU A 19 -4.29 -1.27 2.80
N LEU A 20 -3.46 -2.28 2.54
CA LEU A 20 -2.36 -2.11 1.62
C LEU A 20 -2.85 -1.90 0.19
N HIS A 21 -3.90 -2.61 -0.20
CA HIS A 21 -4.48 -2.42 -1.52
C HIS A 21 -5.03 -1.01 -1.68
N ASP A 22 -5.73 -0.50 -0.68
CA ASP A 22 -6.26 0.86 -0.72
C ASP A 22 -5.17 1.89 -0.87
N ALA A 23 -4.11 1.76 -0.11
CA ALA A 23 -2.99 2.70 -0.19
C ALA A 23 -2.33 2.62 -1.56
N ALA A 24 -2.16 1.41 -2.08
CA ALA A 24 -1.56 1.21 -3.40
C ALA A 24 -2.43 1.85 -4.48
N LEU A 25 -3.73 1.66 -4.38
CA LEU A 25 -4.67 2.23 -5.34
C LEU A 25 -4.56 3.75 -5.36
N GLN A 26 -4.50 4.37 -4.20
CA GLN A 26 -4.39 5.82 -4.13
C GLN A 26 -3.08 6.31 -4.70
N PHE A 27 -2.00 5.59 -4.43
CA PHE A 27 -0.71 5.94 -5.00
C PHE A 27 -0.76 5.90 -6.52
N VAL A 28 -1.31 4.83 -7.09
CA VAL A 28 -1.37 4.68 -8.53
C VAL A 28 -2.27 5.75 -9.15
N ARG A 29 -3.39 6.06 -8.51
CA ARG A 29 -4.24 7.16 -8.96
C ARG A 29 -3.49 8.48 -8.97
N LYS A 30 -2.70 8.70 -7.96
CA LYS A 30 -1.97 9.95 -7.83
C LYS A 30 -0.92 10.11 -8.91
N ILE A 31 -0.15 9.07 -9.18
CA ILE A 31 0.92 9.18 -10.16
C ILE A 31 0.41 9.15 -11.60
N SER A 32 -0.69 8.44 -11.84
CA SER A 32 -1.21 8.28 -13.19
C SER A 32 -2.20 9.38 -13.57
N GLY A 33 -2.84 9.98 -12.59
CA GLY A 33 -3.89 10.93 -12.84
C GLY A 33 -5.23 10.29 -13.15
N PHE A 34 -5.32 8.97 -13.19
CA PHE A 34 -6.58 8.28 -13.44
C PHE A 34 -7.26 7.95 -12.14
N HIS A 35 -8.51 8.36 -12.01
CA HIS A 35 -9.33 7.88 -10.92
C HIS A 35 -9.72 6.42 -11.17
N ALA A 36 -10.13 6.15 -12.42
CA ALA A 36 -10.38 4.82 -12.90
C ALA A 36 -9.81 4.72 -14.30
N PRO A 37 -9.10 3.67 -14.64
CA PRO A 37 -8.46 3.59 -15.95
C PRO A 37 -9.46 3.30 -17.06
N SER A 38 -9.08 3.67 -18.27
CA SER A 38 -9.83 3.24 -19.43
C SER A 38 -9.64 1.74 -19.60
N GLN A 39 -10.50 1.14 -20.42
CA GLN A 39 -10.42 -0.29 -20.65
C GLN A 39 -9.07 -0.69 -21.22
N ALA A 40 -8.49 0.14 -22.07
CA ALA A 40 -7.20 -0.15 -22.66
C ALA A 40 -6.07 -0.18 -21.63
N ASN A 41 -6.24 0.55 -20.53
CA ASN A 41 -5.22 0.65 -19.51
C ASN A 41 -5.52 -0.13 -18.24
N GLN A 42 -6.61 -0.87 -18.24
CA GLN A 42 -7.05 -1.55 -17.03
C GLN A 42 -6.01 -2.54 -16.53
N ALA A 43 -5.46 -3.35 -17.41
CA ALA A 43 -4.49 -4.36 -16.99
C ALA A 43 -3.23 -3.72 -16.41
N ALA A 44 -2.75 -2.67 -17.06
CA ALA A 44 -1.54 -2.00 -16.55
C ALA A 44 -1.79 -1.34 -15.20
N PHE A 45 -2.97 -0.74 -15.05
CA PHE A 45 -3.33 -0.09 -13.80
C PHE A 45 -3.43 -1.11 -12.67
N ASP A 46 -4.12 -2.22 -12.92
CA ASP A 46 -4.30 -3.25 -11.91
C ASP A 46 -2.98 -3.88 -11.52
N ARG A 47 -2.10 -4.09 -12.50
CA ARG A 47 -0.79 -4.63 -12.22
C ARG A 47 0.02 -3.69 -11.33
N ALA A 48 -0.06 -2.40 -11.60
CA ALA A 48 0.66 -1.43 -10.79
C ALA A 48 0.14 -1.42 -9.35
N VAL A 49 -1.17 -1.46 -9.17
CA VAL A 49 -1.75 -1.53 -7.83
C VAL A 49 -1.27 -2.76 -7.11
N HIS A 50 -1.29 -3.89 -7.79
CA HIS A 50 -0.84 -5.15 -7.19
C HIS A 50 0.64 -5.06 -6.77
N ASP A 51 1.48 -4.57 -7.67
CA ASP A 51 2.91 -4.53 -7.39
C ASP A 51 3.24 -3.59 -6.23
N VAL A 52 2.55 -2.46 -6.15
CA VAL A 52 2.75 -1.54 -5.04
C VAL A 52 2.28 -2.15 -3.73
N ALA A 53 1.15 -2.84 -3.75
CA ALA A 53 0.65 -3.49 -2.55
C ALA A 53 1.61 -4.59 -2.07
N VAL A 54 2.17 -5.35 -3.00
CA VAL A 54 3.15 -6.38 -2.66
C VAL A 54 4.39 -5.76 -2.04
N ALA A 55 4.86 -4.65 -2.61
CA ALA A 55 6.02 -3.96 -2.05
C ALA A 55 5.74 -3.51 -0.62
N GLY A 56 4.53 -3.04 -0.36
CA GLY A 56 4.13 -2.67 0.99
C GLY A 56 4.16 -3.84 1.95
N ARG A 57 3.67 -4.98 1.50
CA ARG A 57 3.70 -6.18 2.35
C ARG A 57 5.13 -6.60 2.67
N VAL A 58 6.00 -6.56 1.68
CA VAL A 58 7.41 -6.89 1.88
C VAL A 58 8.04 -5.93 2.88
N LEU A 59 7.73 -4.64 2.76
CA LEU A 59 8.23 -3.65 3.70
C LEU A 59 7.86 -4.03 5.14
N PHE A 60 6.59 -4.36 5.37
CA PHE A 60 6.14 -4.63 6.72
C PHE A 60 6.68 -5.94 7.27
N ARG A 61 7.03 -6.88 6.40
CA ARG A 61 7.69 -8.10 6.85
C ARG A 61 9.12 -7.85 7.26
N SER A 62 9.71 -6.78 6.75
CA SER A 62 11.12 -6.49 6.98
C SER A 62 11.35 -5.47 8.08
N LEU A 63 10.31 -4.77 8.50
CA LEU A 63 10.46 -3.72 9.50
C LEU A 63 10.64 -4.31 10.89
N HIS A 64 11.50 -3.67 11.63
CA HIS A 64 11.65 -3.93 13.05
C HIS A 64 11.10 -2.74 13.80
N VAL A 65 9.95 -2.92 14.41
CA VAL A 65 9.25 -1.84 15.07
C VAL A 65 9.27 -2.09 16.56
N ARG A 66 9.69 -1.07 17.30
CA ARG A 66 9.73 -1.17 18.73
C ARG A 66 8.33 -1.47 19.26
N GLY A 67 8.21 -2.48 20.08
CA GLY A 67 6.91 -2.88 20.62
C GLY A 67 6.14 -3.84 19.76
N GLN A 68 6.62 -4.10 18.55
CA GLN A 68 6.00 -5.08 17.68
C GLN A 68 7.00 -6.15 17.27
N ALA A 69 7.90 -6.40 18.12
CA ALA A 69 9.10 -7.16 17.83
C ALA A 69 8.98 -8.16 16.70
N GLU A 70 8.22 -9.14 16.87
CA GLU A 70 8.19 -10.23 15.91
C GLU A 70 7.08 -10.15 14.94
N ALA A 71 6.30 -9.13 15.01
CA ALA A 71 5.10 -9.05 14.19
C ALA A 71 5.43 -9.05 12.72
N ALA A 72 6.55 -8.46 12.36
CA ALA A 72 6.87 -8.28 10.97
C ALA A 72 7.64 -9.44 10.37
N VAL A 73 8.01 -10.38 11.18
CA VAL A 73 8.91 -11.41 10.68
C VAL A 73 8.22 -12.71 10.37
#